data_b1988e05ba9693256790a3911f4f41f2
#
_entry.id   b1988e05ba9693256790a3911f4f41f2
#
_cell.length_a   1.000
_cell.length_b   1.000
_cell.length_c   1.000
_cell.angle_alpha   90.00
_cell.angle_beta   90.00
_cell.angle_gamma   90.00
#
_symmetry.space_group_name_H-M   'P 1'
#
loop_
_entity.id
_entity.type
_entity.pdbx_description
1 polymer ?
#
loop_
_entity_poly.entity_id
_entity_poly.type
_entity_poly.pdbx_seq_one_letter_code
_entity_poly.pdbx_strand_id
1 'polypeptide(L)'
;MRIGIDIDNVISNFNEMLLEAYLMHDKELRNTGIINPNAKYIRTGMFDWSNEEELSFYKDNIEGIAKKLKVKEKAKEYIDRLHNDGHLIYIITGRDNGEYSEPYNMTKKWLDENNIYYDNLILTDAYDIHAKSLECLKNDIDIMIDDSVRICSDLITSGITTILMDTPYNRKINIKRVKNWEEFYEFVSSYKENK
;
A
#
# COMPACT_ATOMS: atom_id res chain seq x y z
N MET A 1 -6.34 20.27 -4.00
CA MET A 1 -6.96 19.19 -3.20
C MET A 1 -5.91 18.56 -2.29
N ARG A 2 -6.33 17.87 -1.25
CA ARG A 2 -5.48 17.03 -0.40
C ARG A 2 -5.66 15.57 -0.82
N ILE A 3 -4.59 14.95 -1.25
CA ILE A 3 -4.61 13.59 -1.80
C ILE A 3 -3.85 12.67 -0.84
N GLY A 4 -4.56 11.68 -0.30
CA GLY A 4 -4.00 10.62 0.52
C GLY A 4 -3.53 9.45 -0.34
N ILE A 5 -2.33 8.95 -0.08
CA ILE A 5 -1.71 7.87 -0.84
C ILE A 5 -1.13 6.84 0.12
N ASP A 6 -1.53 5.57 -0.04
CA ASP A 6 -0.88 4.47 0.67
C ASP A 6 0.47 4.11 0.03
N ILE A 7 1.32 3.39 0.74
CA ILE A 7 2.63 2.96 0.23
C ILE A 7 2.57 1.55 -0.36
N ASP A 8 2.15 0.57 0.45
CA ASP A 8 2.32 -0.84 0.10
C ASP A 8 1.36 -1.25 -1.02
N ASN A 9 1.91 -1.74 -2.12
CA ASN A 9 1.22 -2.03 -3.39
C ASN A 9 0.59 -0.82 -4.11
N VAL A 10 0.72 0.41 -3.59
CA VAL A 10 0.31 1.66 -4.26
C VAL A 10 1.53 2.38 -4.82
N ILE A 11 2.44 2.85 -3.98
CA ILE A 11 3.71 3.45 -4.41
C ILE A 11 4.78 2.38 -4.61
N SER A 12 4.78 1.35 -3.77
CA SER A 12 5.78 0.28 -3.75
C SER A 12 5.26 -1.04 -4.33
N ASN A 13 6.18 -1.91 -4.71
CA ASN A 13 5.92 -3.27 -5.18
C ASN A 13 5.95 -4.29 -4.03
N PHE A 14 5.26 -4.02 -2.93
CA PHE A 14 5.32 -4.83 -1.71
C PHE A 14 5.06 -6.32 -1.96
N ASN A 15 3.98 -6.68 -2.67
CA ASN A 15 3.63 -8.08 -2.91
C ASN A 15 4.67 -8.83 -3.76
N GLU A 16 5.25 -8.18 -4.76
CA GLU A 16 6.28 -8.81 -5.58
C GLU A 16 7.52 -9.14 -4.74
N MET A 17 7.96 -8.18 -3.92
CA MET A 17 9.11 -8.37 -3.02
C MET A 17 8.84 -9.41 -1.94
N LEU A 18 7.61 -9.41 -1.40
CA LEU A 18 7.19 -10.41 -0.41
C LEU A 18 7.19 -11.81 -1.03
N LEU A 19 6.62 -11.97 -2.24
CA LEU A 19 6.60 -13.25 -2.95
C LEU A 19 8.01 -13.75 -3.26
N GLU A 20 8.90 -12.87 -3.70
CA GLU A 20 10.30 -13.21 -3.95
C GLU A 20 10.99 -13.75 -2.68
N ALA A 21 10.77 -13.06 -1.55
CA ALA A 21 11.32 -13.48 -0.27
C ALA A 21 10.78 -14.86 0.19
N TYR A 22 9.47 -15.09 0.00
CA TYR A 22 8.84 -16.40 0.30
C TYR A 22 9.39 -17.51 -0.58
N LEU A 23 9.55 -17.29 -1.87
CA LEU A 23 10.13 -18.27 -2.80
C LEU A 23 11.57 -18.60 -2.47
N MET A 24 12.36 -17.61 -2.05
CA MET A 24 13.74 -17.83 -1.63
C MET A 24 13.81 -18.69 -0.36
N HIS A 25 12.98 -18.34 0.63
CA HIS A 25 12.94 -19.09 1.89
C HIS A 25 12.40 -20.53 1.70
N ASP A 26 11.36 -20.70 0.88
CA ASP A 26 10.81 -22.02 0.57
C ASP A 26 11.86 -22.97 -0.05
N LYS A 27 12.73 -22.44 -0.90
CA LYS A 27 13.84 -23.20 -1.48
C LYS A 27 14.75 -23.83 -0.41
N GLU A 28 15.00 -23.10 0.67
CA GLU A 28 15.84 -23.55 1.78
C GLU A 28 15.06 -24.46 2.74
N LEU A 29 13.78 -24.17 2.96
CA LEU A 29 12.94 -24.88 3.91
C LEU A 29 12.44 -26.24 3.37
N ARG A 30 11.80 -26.24 2.18
CA ARG A 30 11.12 -27.42 1.60
C ARG A 30 11.31 -27.60 0.11
N ASN A 31 11.57 -26.54 -0.61
CA ASN A 31 11.67 -26.51 -2.07
C ASN A 31 10.40 -27.03 -2.78
N THR A 32 9.23 -26.78 -2.22
CA THR A 32 7.92 -27.19 -2.80
C THR A 32 7.38 -26.15 -3.76
N GLY A 33 7.77 -24.88 -3.60
CA GLY A 33 7.27 -23.77 -4.37
C GLY A 33 5.82 -23.41 -4.04
N ILE A 34 5.15 -22.71 -4.95
CA ILE A 34 3.75 -22.29 -4.80
C ILE A 34 2.85 -23.52 -4.98
N ILE A 35 2.15 -23.92 -3.91
CA ILE A 35 1.17 -25.02 -3.95
C ILE A 35 -0.25 -24.52 -4.32
N ASN A 36 -0.58 -23.26 -4.01
CA ASN A 36 -1.87 -22.66 -4.34
C ASN A 36 -1.70 -21.29 -4.99
N PRO A 37 -1.60 -21.23 -6.33
CA PRO A 37 -1.46 -19.96 -7.05
C PRO A 37 -2.70 -19.06 -6.99
N ASN A 38 -3.85 -19.60 -6.55
CA ASN A 38 -5.09 -18.87 -6.36
C ASN A 38 -5.31 -18.37 -4.93
N ALA A 39 -4.33 -18.54 -4.04
CA ALA A 39 -4.40 -17.98 -2.69
C ALA A 39 -4.59 -16.46 -2.77
N LYS A 40 -5.51 -15.94 -1.94
CA LYS A 40 -5.80 -14.50 -1.94
C LYS A 40 -4.60 -13.68 -1.49
N TYR A 41 -3.86 -14.18 -0.53
CA TYR A 41 -2.67 -13.53 0.03
C TYR A 41 -1.49 -14.51 0.03
N ILE A 42 -0.28 -13.99 -0.09
CA ILE A 42 0.95 -14.77 -0.05
C ILE A 42 1.07 -15.49 1.30
N ARG A 43 0.75 -14.80 2.39
CA ARG A 43 0.82 -15.28 3.78
C ARG A 43 -0.17 -16.37 4.15
N THR A 44 -1.17 -16.66 3.33
CA THR A 44 -2.26 -17.56 3.72
C THR A 44 -2.44 -18.68 2.72
N GLY A 45 -1.67 -19.75 2.87
CA GLY A 45 -1.84 -21.00 2.14
C GLY A 45 -1.41 -20.95 0.68
N MET A 46 -0.55 -20.01 0.28
CA MET A 46 0.10 -20.01 -1.03
C MET A 46 1.23 -21.06 -1.07
N PHE A 47 1.90 -21.25 0.05
CA PHE A 47 2.98 -22.21 0.26
C PHE A 47 2.55 -23.34 1.22
N ASP A 48 3.29 -24.44 1.21
CA ASP A 48 3.12 -25.57 2.14
C ASP A 48 3.84 -25.30 3.47
N TRP A 49 3.47 -24.17 4.10
CA TRP A 49 4.03 -23.76 5.38
C TRP A 49 2.95 -23.80 6.45
N SER A 50 3.32 -24.16 7.67
CA SER A 50 2.42 -23.99 8.81
C SER A 50 2.22 -22.51 9.14
N ASN A 51 1.14 -22.18 9.83
CA ASN A 51 0.89 -20.82 10.30
C ASN A 51 2.04 -20.28 11.17
N GLU A 52 2.70 -21.14 11.94
CA GLU A 52 3.81 -20.77 12.80
C GLU A 52 5.06 -20.42 11.98
N GLU A 53 5.35 -21.20 10.94
CA GLU A 53 6.46 -20.92 10.02
C GLU A 53 6.23 -19.62 9.24
N GLU A 54 5.02 -19.41 8.74
CA GLU A 54 4.65 -18.16 8.06
C GLU A 54 4.78 -16.94 8.98
N LEU A 55 4.26 -17.04 10.20
CA LEU A 55 4.30 -15.95 11.17
C LEU A 55 5.74 -15.62 11.59
N SER A 56 6.56 -16.66 11.85
CA SER A 56 7.97 -16.47 12.20
C SER A 56 8.74 -15.82 11.05
N PHE A 57 8.62 -16.37 9.85
CA PHE A 57 9.28 -15.81 8.68
C PHE A 57 8.88 -14.35 8.43
N TYR A 58 7.59 -14.05 8.47
CA TYR A 58 7.09 -12.69 8.25
C TYR A 58 7.65 -11.72 9.28
N LYS A 59 7.54 -12.07 10.57
CA LYS A 59 8.03 -11.23 11.68
C LYS A 59 9.53 -10.95 11.57
N ASP A 60 10.31 -11.97 11.19
CA ASP A 60 11.78 -11.85 11.14
C ASP A 60 12.26 -11.08 9.91
N ASN A 61 11.46 -11.02 8.84
CA ASN A 61 11.91 -10.50 7.54
C ASN A 61 11.19 -9.23 7.07
N ILE A 62 9.99 -8.93 7.59
CA ILE A 62 9.14 -7.85 7.06
C ILE A 62 9.82 -6.48 7.07
N GLU A 63 10.54 -6.15 8.13
CA GLU A 63 11.26 -4.88 8.21
C GLU A 63 12.38 -4.79 7.17
N GLY A 64 13.12 -5.89 6.97
CA GLY A 64 14.16 -5.99 5.95
C GLY A 64 13.61 -5.87 4.52
N ILE A 65 12.43 -6.45 4.27
CA ILE A 65 11.71 -6.36 3.00
C ILE A 65 11.24 -4.91 2.79
N ALA A 66 10.59 -4.31 3.80
CA ALA A 66 10.05 -2.95 3.71
C ALA A 66 11.13 -1.90 3.40
N LYS A 67 12.34 -2.07 3.93
CA LYS A 67 13.49 -1.18 3.65
C LYS A 67 14.01 -1.26 2.20
N LYS A 68 13.71 -2.36 1.47
CA LYS A 68 14.24 -2.65 0.13
C LYS A 68 13.18 -2.56 -0.97
N LEU A 69 11.95 -2.15 -0.65
CA LEU A 69 10.88 -2.04 -1.63
C LEU A 69 11.29 -1.17 -2.81
N LYS A 70 10.91 -1.60 -4.01
CA LYS A 70 11.09 -0.80 -5.22
C LYS A 70 9.85 0.06 -5.46
N VAL A 71 10.04 1.23 -5.99
CA VAL A 71 8.95 2.12 -6.41
C VAL A 71 8.30 1.54 -7.67
N LYS A 72 6.97 1.54 -7.70
CA LYS A 72 6.21 1.14 -8.89
C LYS A 72 6.50 2.08 -10.05
N GLU A 73 6.43 1.51 -11.25
CA GLU A 73 6.61 2.26 -12.49
C GLU A 73 5.71 3.51 -12.50
N LYS A 74 6.31 4.65 -12.83
CA LYS A 74 5.68 5.98 -12.92
C LYS A 74 5.08 6.55 -11.61
N ALA A 75 5.15 5.84 -10.47
CA ALA A 75 4.59 6.35 -9.21
C ALA A 75 5.19 7.73 -8.86
N LYS A 76 6.53 7.82 -8.83
CA LYS A 76 7.21 9.09 -8.57
C LYS A 76 6.80 10.18 -9.56
N GLU A 77 6.81 9.88 -10.85
CA GLU A 77 6.49 10.85 -11.92
C GLU A 77 5.11 11.47 -11.70
N TYR A 78 4.09 10.65 -11.42
CA TYR A 78 2.73 11.15 -11.26
C TYR A 78 2.47 11.81 -9.90
N ILE A 79 3.17 11.40 -8.84
CA ILE A 79 3.15 12.13 -7.57
C ILE A 79 3.74 13.54 -7.76
N ASP A 80 4.88 13.66 -8.45
CA ASP A 80 5.48 14.95 -8.76
C ASP A 80 4.53 15.83 -9.62
N ARG A 81 3.82 15.24 -10.60
CA ARG A 81 2.82 15.96 -11.41
C ARG A 81 1.66 16.47 -10.55
N LEU A 82 1.09 15.60 -9.70
CA LEU A 82 0.01 16.01 -8.79
C LEU A 82 0.43 17.16 -7.89
N HIS A 83 1.65 17.12 -7.33
CA HIS A 83 2.19 18.24 -6.57
C HIS A 83 2.32 19.52 -7.42
N ASN A 84 2.87 19.43 -8.62
CA ASN A 84 3.05 20.57 -9.54
C ASN A 84 1.71 21.18 -9.98
N ASP A 85 0.64 20.39 -10.01
CA ASP A 85 -0.73 20.85 -10.28
C ASP A 85 -1.39 21.54 -9.06
N GLY A 86 -0.64 21.69 -7.95
CA GLY A 86 -1.05 22.39 -6.74
C GLY A 86 -1.86 21.54 -5.78
N HIS A 87 -1.72 20.20 -5.82
CA HIS A 87 -2.29 19.31 -4.81
C HIS A 87 -1.32 19.14 -3.64
N LEU A 88 -1.87 18.97 -2.43
CA LEU A 88 -1.11 18.57 -1.25
C LEU A 88 -1.10 17.04 -1.17
N ILE A 89 0.07 16.47 -1.00
CA ILE A 89 0.31 15.03 -1.00
C ILE A 89 0.49 14.53 0.44
N TYR A 90 -0.40 13.65 0.87
CA TYR A 90 -0.38 13.01 2.18
C TYR A 90 -0.06 11.53 2.01
N ILE A 91 1.04 11.08 2.55
CA ILE A 91 1.30 9.64 2.67
C ILE A 91 0.62 9.14 3.94
N ILE A 92 -0.35 8.22 3.79
CA ILE A 92 -1.11 7.66 4.91
C ILE A 92 -1.04 6.13 4.82
N THR A 93 -0.23 5.51 5.67
CA THR A 93 0.13 4.10 5.55
C THR A 93 0.02 3.33 6.85
N GLY A 94 -0.41 2.05 6.77
CA GLY A 94 -0.62 1.17 7.92
C GLY A 94 0.67 0.52 8.41
N ARG A 95 1.66 1.30 8.84
CA ARG A 95 2.96 0.81 9.28
C ARG A 95 3.24 1.01 10.77
N ASP A 96 2.24 1.46 11.55
CA ASP A 96 2.35 1.64 13.02
C ASP A 96 1.55 0.56 13.75
N ASN A 97 2.03 -0.68 13.70
CA ASN A 97 1.35 -1.85 14.25
C ASN A 97 2.27 -2.78 15.04
N GLY A 98 3.48 -2.29 15.40
CA GLY A 98 4.46 -3.04 16.16
C GLY A 98 5.28 -4.07 15.36
N GLU A 99 5.10 -4.14 14.04
CA GLU A 99 5.91 -5.01 13.16
C GLU A 99 7.29 -4.42 12.84
N TYR A 100 7.46 -3.13 13.01
CA TYR A 100 8.70 -2.39 12.72
C TYR A 100 9.28 -1.77 13.96
N SER A 101 10.61 -1.73 14.06
CA SER A 101 11.32 -1.18 15.22
C SER A 101 11.20 0.35 15.30
N GLU A 102 11.33 1.03 14.16
CA GLU A 102 11.23 2.49 14.03
C GLU A 102 10.40 2.86 12.80
N PRO A 103 9.07 2.63 12.80
CA PRO A 103 8.23 2.69 11.60
C PRO A 103 8.27 4.05 10.91
N TYR A 104 8.23 5.15 11.65
CA TYR A 104 8.26 6.49 11.07
C TYR A 104 9.61 6.79 10.39
N ASN A 105 10.72 6.58 11.10
CA ASN A 105 12.06 6.85 10.58
C ASN A 105 12.38 5.97 9.37
N MET A 106 12.01 4.68 9.43
CA MET A 106 12.18 3.74 8.34
C MET A 106 11.38 4.17 7.09
N THR A 107 10.12 4.52 7.27
CA THR A 107 9.24 4.93 6.17
C THR A 107 9.69 6.24 5.56
N LYS A 108 10.00 7.24 6.40
CA LYS A 108 10.55 8.52 5.95
C LYS A 108 11.83 8.35 5.15
N LYS A 109 12.76 7.55 5.66
CA LYS A 109 14.03 7.26 4.98
C LYS A 109 13.79 6.63 3.61
N TRP A 110 12.87 5.65 3.52
CA TRP A 110 12.55 5.01 2.25
C TRP A 110 11.97 6.00 1.24
N LEU A 111 11.06 6.88 1.64
CA LEU A 111 10.48 7.92 0.79
C LEU A 111 11.58 8.89 0.30
N ASP A 112 12.45 9.35 1.19
CA ASP A 112 13.53 10.28 0.88
C ASP A 112 14.55 9.65 -0.10
N GLU A 113 14.98 8.41 0.15
CA GLU A 113 15.93 7.69 -0.72
C GLU A 113 15.38 7.42 -2.13
N ASN A 114 14.06 7.27 -2.26
CA ASN A 114 13.40 7.10 -3.55
C ASN A 114 12.94 8.43 -4.18
N ASN A 115 13.22 9.56 -3.53
CA ASN A 115 12.82 10.91 -3.96
C ASN A 115 11.30 11.01 -4.21
N ILE A 116 10.49 10.41 -3.34
CA ILE A 116 9.03 10.54 -3.36
C ILE A 116 8.65 11.81 -2.63
N TYR A 117 7.98 12.70 -3.34
CA TYR A 117 7.47 13.94 -2.75
C TYR A 117 6.27 13.68 -1.83
N TYR A 118 6.20 14.39 -0.72
CA TYR A 118 5.03 14.45 0.16
C TYR A 118 5.07 15.71 1.04
N ASP A 119 3.89 16.23 1.38
CA ASP A 119 3.71 17.33 2.33
C ASP A 119 3.60 16.79 3.76
N ASN A 120 2.95 15.65 3.94
CA ASN A 120 2.74 15.01 5.24
C ASN A 120 2.92 13.50 5.17
N LEU A 121 3.52 12.93 6.22
CA LEU A 121 3.63 11.49 6.44
C LEU A 121 2.88 11.12 7.73
N ILE A 122 1.87 10.25 7.59
CA ILE A 122 1.03 9.78 8.68
C ILE A 122 1.09 8.25 8.70
N LEU A 123 1.48 7.68 9.82
CA LEU A 123 1.43 6.25 10.06
C LEU A 123 0.18 5.92 10.87
N THR A 124 -0.48 4.84 10.49
CA THR A 124 -1.68 4.32 11.17
C THR A 124 -1.47 2.87 11.54
N ASP A 125 -2.23 2.39 12.53
CA ASP A 125 -2.26 0.97 12.87
C ASP A 125 -2.98 0.19 11.75
N ALA A 126 -2.29 -0.76 11.12
CA ALA A 126 -2.86 -1.62 10.08
C ALA A 126 -3.94 -2.58 10.58
N TYR A 127 -3.99 -2.86 11.89
CA TYR A 127 -4.99 -3.72 12.51
C TYR A 127 -6.28 -2.97 12.87
N ASP A 128 -6.20 -1.64 13.10
CA ASP A 128 -7.37 -0.80 13.26
C ASP A 128 -7.94 -0.38 11.89
N ILE A 129 -9.13 -0.92 11.56
CA ILE A 129 -9.80 -0.64 10.29
C ILE A 129 -10.15 0.83 10.11
N HIS A 130 -10.40 1.55 11.19
CA HIS A 130 -10.84 2.94 11.18
C HIS A 130 -9.69 3.95 11.24
N ALA A 131 -8.47 3.51 11.54
CA ALA A 131 -7.35 4.42 11.74
C ALA A 131 -7.07 5.32 10.52
N LYS A 132 -7.12 4.77 9.29
CA LYS A 132 -6.92 5.56 8.07
C LYS A 132 -8.06 6.54 7.80
N SER A 133 -9.31 6.12 7.96
CA SER A 133 -10.47 7.01 7.74
C SER A 133 -10.51 8.16 8.74
N LEU A 134 -10.17 7.91 10.00
CA LEU A 134 -10.06 8.95 11.04
C LEU A 134 -8.97 9.98 10.69
N GLU A 135 -7.79 9.54 10.25
CA GLU A 135 -6.72 10.45 9.84
C GLU A 135 -7.08 11.19 8.54
N CYS A 136 -7.77 10.56 7.60
CA CYS A 136 -8.28 11.23 6.41
C CYS A 136 -9.29 12.34 6.74
N LEU A 137 -10.25 12.07 7.63
CA LEU A 137 -11.23 13.08 8.08
C LEU A 137 -10.55 14.21 8.83
N LYS A 138 -9.66 13.93 9.75
CA LYS A 138 -8.91 14.92 10.54
C LYS A 138 -8.06 15.85 9.67
N ASN A 139 -7.55 15.37 8.55
CA ASN A 139 -6.71 16.13 7.63
C ASN A 139 -7.46 16.64 6.39
N ASP A 140 -8.80 16.53 6.34
CA ASP A 140 -9.65 16.92 5.23
C ASP A 140 -9.15 16.36 3.88
N ILE A 141 -8.86 15.07 3.83
CA ILE A 141 -8.41 14.40 2.61
C ILE A 141 -9.57 14.34 1.60
N ASP A 142 -9.38 14.90 0.43
CA ASP A 142 -10.38 14.91 -0.65
C ASP A 142 -10.48 13.55 -1.35
N ILE A 143 -9.34 12.92 -1.60
CA ILE A 143 -9.24 11.64 -2.32
C ILE A 143 -8.19 10.77 -1.63
N MET A 144 -8.51 9.49 -1.41
CA MET A 144 -7.54 8.49 -0.92
C MET A 144 -7.38 7.37 -1.95
N ILE A 145 -6.14 6.97 -2.22
CA ILE A 145 -5.83 5.76 -3.01
C ILE A 145 -5.17 4.71 -2.11
N ASP A 146 -5.70 3.50 -2.15
CA ASP A 146 -5.26 2.34 -1.35
C ASP A 146 -5.49 1.05 -2.16
N ASP A 147 -4.81 -0.05 -1.84
CA ASP A 147 -4.98 -1.35 -2.50
C ASP A 147 -5.85 -2.32 -1.70
N SER A 148 -6.08 -2.02 -0.43
CA SER A 148 -6.84 -2.86 0.50
C SER A 148 -8.34 -2.63 0.37
N VAL A 149 -9.07 -3.67 -0.05
CA VAL A 149 -10.55 -3.64 -0.11
C VAL A 149 -11.16 -3.28 1.26
N ARG A 150 -10.59 -3.81 2.34
CA ARG A 150 -11.10 -3.57 3.70
C ARG A 150 -11.00 -2.09 4.06
N ILE A 151 -9.85 -1.49 3.81
CA ILE A 151 -9.59 -0.07 4.08
C ILE A 151 -10.43 0.82 3.14
N CYS A 152 -10.44 0.53 1.82
CA CYS A 152 -11.27 1.29 0.88
C CYS A 152 -12.76 1.27 1.24
N SER A 153 -13.29 0.13 1.73
CA SER A 153 -14.68 0.04 2.15
C SER A 153 -14.99 0.92 3.36
N ASP A 154 -14.09 0.99 4.32
CA ASP A 154 -14.22 1.86 5.50
C ASP A 154 -14.13 3.35 5.11
N LEU A 155 -13.16 3.71 4.29
CA LEU A 155 -13.00 5.06 3.76
C LEU A 155 -14.27 5.55 3.03
N ILE A 156 -14.83 4.70 2.16
CA ILE A 156 -16.08 5.00 1.43
C ILE A 156 -17.25 5.19 2.41
N THR A 157 -17.37 4.31 3.40
CA THR A 157 -18.42 4.41 4.43
C THR A 157 -18.28 5.68 5.26
N SER A 158 -17.06 6.15 5.44
CA SER A 158 -16.73 7.42 6.12
C SER A 158 -16.91 8.66 5.23
N GLY A 159 -17.37 8.50 3.98
CA GLY A 159 -17.65 9.61 3.06
C GLY A 159 -16.42 10.14 2.31
N ILE A 160 -15.29 9.43 2.33
CA ILE A 160 -14.07 9.84 1.65
C ILE A 160 -14.08 9.29 0.22
N THR A 161 -13.80 10.14 -0.77
CA THR A 161 -13.62 9.69 -2.16
C THR A 161 -12.41 8.76 -2.22
N THR A 162 -12.67 7.50 -2.58
CA THR A 162 -11.66 6.44 -2.49
C THR A 162 -11.47 5.74 -3.82
N ILE A 163 -10.23 5.53 -4.20
CA ILE A 163 -9.81 4.81 -5.40
C ILE A 163 -9.02 3.58 -4.99
N LEU A 164 -9.39 2.43 -5.55
CA LEU A 164 -8.70 1.17 -5.34
C LEU A 164 -7.59 1.01 -6.38
N MET A 165 -6.35 0.87 -5.96
CA MET A 165 -5.26 0.45 -6.85
C MET A 165 -5.44 -1.03 -7.22
N ASP A 166 -5.51 -1.36 -8.52
CA ASP A 166 -5.72 -2.74 -8.97
C ASP A 166 -4.56 -3.66 -8.58
N THR A 167 -4.92 -4.76 -7.94
CA THR A 167 -4.00 -5.85 -7.58
C THR A 167 -4.71 -7.20 -7.81
N PRO A 168 -3.98 -8.29 -8.02
CA PRO A 168 -4.61 -9.60 -8.26
C PRO A 168 -5.63 -10.03 -7.19
N TYR A 169 -5.39 -9.68 -5.92
CA TYR A 169 -6.24 -10.10 -4.80
C TYR A 169 -7.50 -9.26 -4.59
N ASN A 170 -7.62 -8.10 -5.26
CA ASN A 170 -8.76 -7.19 -5.04
C ASN A 170 -9.74 -7.10 -6.23
N ARG A 171 -9.50 -7.80 -7.35
CA ARG A 171 -10.25 -7.67 -8.61
C ARG A 171 -11.72 -8.07 -8.54
N LYS A 172 -12.11 -8.90 -7.58
CA LYS A 172 -13.50 -9.40 -7.48
C LYS A 172 -14.47 -8.39 -6.85
N ILE A 173 -13.99 -7.26 -6.37
CA ILE A 173 -14.80 -6.27 -5.62
C ILE A 173 -15.12 -5.07 -6.50
N ASN A 174 -16.37 -4.64 -6.47
CA ASN A 174 -16.84 -3.48 -7.24
C ASN A 174 -16.61 -2.17 -6.46
N ILE A 175 -15.36 -1.71 -6.44
CA ILE A 175 -14.96 -0.37 -5.98
C ILE A 175 -14.33 0.33 -7.18
N LYS A 176 -14.50 1.65 -7.29
CA LYS A 176 -13.85 2.45 -8.34
C LYS A 176 -12.35 2.23 -8.26
N ARG A 177 -11.74 1.82 -9.37
CA ARG A 177 -10.35 1.39 -9.42
C ARG A 177 -9.58 2.02 -10.54
N VAL A 178 -8.27 2.01 -10.39
CA VAL A 178 -7.28 2.36 -11.41
C VAL A 178 -6.25 1.23 -11.51
N LYS A 179 -5.70 1.01 -12.69
CA LYS A 179 -4.71 -0.04 -12.94
C LYS A 179 -3.27 0.44 -12.74
N ASN A 180 -3.06 1.74 -12.86
CA ASN A 180 -1.75 2.36 -12.82
C ASN A 180 -1.85 3.82 -12.39
N TRP A 181 -0.71 4.47 -12.27
CA TRP A 181 -0.59 5.86 -11.85
C TRP A 181 -1.13 6.87 -12.88
N GLU A 182 -1.09 6.54 -14.17
CA GLU A 182 -1.64 7.38 -15.24
C GLU A 182 -3.16 7.48 -15.11
N GLU A 183 -3.86 6.35 -14.97
CA GLU A 183 -5.31 6.33 -14.74
C GLU A 183 -5.71 7.07 -13.44
N PHE A 184 -4.87 6.98 -12.39
CA PHE A 184 -5.11 7.72 -11.16
C PHE A 184 -4.99 9.24 -11.36
N TYR A 185 -3.96 9.68 -12.05
CA TYR A 185 -3.76 11.09 -12.38
C TYR A 185 -4.90 11.65 -13.23
N GLU A 186 -5.33 10.91 -14.27
CA GLU A 186 -6.50 11.27 -15.09
C GLU A 186 -7.77 11.39 -14.25
N PHE A 187 -7.97 10.45 -13.32
CA PHE A 187 -9.10 10.51 -12.40
C PHE A 187 -9.06 11.78 -11.56
N VAL A 188 -7.92 12.10 -10.94
CA VAL A 188 -7.77 13.30 -10.09
C VAL A 188 -8.01 14.58 -10.89
N SER A 189 -7.48 14.65 -12.12
CA SER A 189 -7.67 15.79 -13.02
C SER A 189 -9.14 16.00 -13.36
N SER A 190 -9.86 14.93 -13.74
CA SER A 190 -11.30 15.01 -14.05
C SER A 190 -12.17 15.31 -12.81
N TYR A 191 -11.75 14.87 -11.64
CA TYR A 191 -12.47 15.13 -10.39
C TYR A 191 -12.40 16.60 -9.99
N LYS A 192 -11.29 17.28 -10.25
CA LYS A 192 -11.09 18.70 -10.00
C LYS A 192 -12.02 19.57 -10.86
N GLU A 193 -12.25 19.17 -12.12
CA GLU A 193 -13.13 19.92 -13.05
C GLU A 193 -14.61 19.88 -12.66
N ASN A 194 -15.02 18.90 -11.85
CA ASN A 194 -16.41 18.67 -11.45
C ASN A 194 -16.74 19.15 -10.02
N LYS A 195 -15.80 19.81 -9.32
CA LYS A 195 -15.98 20.45 -8.01
C LYS A 195 -16.06 21.97 -8.14
#